data_5bf9e5004cd09a992131cb7c7870ecdd
#
_entry.id   5bf9e5004cd09a992131cb7c7870ecdd
#
_cell.length_a   1.000
_cell.length_b   1.000
_cell.length_c   1.000
_cell.angle_alpha   90.00
_cell.angle_beta   90.00
_cell.angle_gamma   90.00
#
_symmetry.space_group_name_H-M   'P 1'
#
loop_
_entity.id
_entity.type
_entity.pdbx_description
1 polymer ?
#
loop_
_entity_poly.entity_id
_entity_poly.type
_entity_poly.pdbx_seq_one_letter_code
_entity_poly.pdbx_strand_id
1 'polypeptide(L)'
;MLIVRLLACALTVLSLSGLPMDRLAHAQSYEAHLPDDLSSHPALCERVPCAEVFPGAQAFSPRMGQPPYVEAYGAADPQQPGTRQLLGYVMLSTDITDTPAYSGKPVVTLIGMDAKGRYVGIKVLKHSEPILLLGIPEQALINFNNQYLGKSVKDSIEVGPSRPDENILGVDAISGATVTVIAQNQVIALSGAAVARQAGIIEPTKREAARYVVKNKQYSWDELVKLGAVQQLRVKPEQVGQERSGEPFIELWFGDLNHPDLGRSVLGQRSFDNLISKMHPGDHAF
;
A
#
# COMPACT_ATOMS: atom_id res chain seq x y z
N MET A 1 1.51 57.08 -70.16
CA MET A 1 1.97 57.45 -68.79
C MET A 1 1.28 56.54 -67.82
N LEU A 2 2.00 55.54 -67.41
CA LEU A 2 1.49 54.45 -66.56
C LEU A 2 2.02 54.61 -65.11
N ILE A 3 1.13 54.83 -64.15
CA ILE A 3 1.51 54.97 -62.72
C ILE A 3 1.37 53.63 -62.10
N VAL A 4 2.51 53.04 -61.74
CA VAL A 4 2.60 51.80 -60.97
C VAL A 4 2.41 52.11 -59.46
N ARG A 5 1.35 51.59 -58.85
CA ARG A 5 1.15 51.63 -57.40
C ARG A 5 1.77 50.38 -56.81
N LEU A 6 2.82 50.53 -56.02
CA LEU A 6 3.38 49.54 -55.15
C LEU A 6 2.48 49.34 -53.88
N LEU A 7 1.92 48.17 -53.75
CA LEU A 7 1.27 47.72 -52.49
C LEU A 7 2.37 47.16 -51.55
N ALA A 8 2.62 47.82 -50.43
CA ALA A 8 3.44 47.33 -49.38
C ALA A 8 2.60 46.33 -48.49
N CYS A 9 2.97 45.08 -48.58
CA CYS A 9 2.41 44.04 -47.69
C CYS A 9 3.11 44.14 -46.34
N ALA A 10 2.43 44.69 -45.33
CA ALA A 10 2.90 44.66 -43.95
C ALA A 10 2.67 43.26 -43.37
N LEU A 11 3.75 42.49 -43.18
CA LEU A 11 3.74 41.27 -42.36
C LEU A 11 3.63 41.68 -40.88
N THR A 12 2.45 41.55 -40.31
CA THR A 12 2.28 41.55 -38.84
C THR A 12 2.76 40.22 -38.28
N VAL A 13 3.96 40.25 -37.71
CA VAL A 13 4.47 39.18 -36.87
C VAL A 13 3.67 39.21 -35.55
N LEU A 14 2.72 38.26 -35.40
CA LEU A 14 2.00 38.06 -34.16
C LEU A 14 2.99 37.39 -33.18
N SER A 15 3.55 38.17 -32.28
CA SER A 15 4.34 37.70 -31.17
C SER A 15 3.42 36.91 -30.21
N LEU A 16 3.45 35.57 -30.27
CA LEU A 16 2.95 34.70 -29.24
C LEU A 16 3.89 34.78 -28.01
N SER A 17 3.79 35.87 -27.27
CA SER A 17 4.42 36.02 -25.98
C SER A 17 3.40 35.70 -24.88
N GLY A 18 3.66 34.68 -24.12
CA GLY A 18 3.07 34.55 -22.80
C GLY A 18 2.06 33.43 -22.58
N LEU A 19 2.45 32.21 -22.87
CA LEU A 19 1.94 31.11 -22.04
C LEU A 19 2.95 30.89 -20.91
N PRO A 20 2.53 30.91 -19.65
CA PRO A 20 3.47 30.70 -18.57
C PRO A 20 3.99 29.25 -18.66
N MET A 21 5.29 29.10 -18.90
CA MET A 21 5.99 27.81 -18.89
C MET A 21 6.03 27.15 -17.50
N ASP A 22 5.43 27.76 -16.50
CA ASP A 22 5.38 27.24 -15.12
C ASP A 22 4.48 26.00 -14.95
N ARG A 23 3.65 25.65 -15.92
CA ARG A 23 2.81 24.43 -15.80
C ARG A 23 3.51 23.14 -16.22
N LEU A 24 4.66 23.21 -16.88
CA LEU A 24 5.43 22.02 -17.27
C LEU A 24 6.45 21.60 -16.20
N ALA A 25 6.76 22.47 -15.26
CA ALA A 25 7.73 22.16 -14.19
C ALA A 25 7.16 21.26 -13.08
N HIS A 26 5.84 21.09 -12.99
CA HIS A 26 5.23 20.28 -11.91
C HIS A 26 5.02 18.80 -12.29
N ALA A 27 5.21 18.41 -13.55
CA ALA A 27 5.08 17.01 -13.97
C ALA A 27 6.35 16.17 -13.74
N GLN A 28 7.44 16.76 -13.29
CA GLN A 28 8.74 16.09 -13.10
C GLN A 28 9.05 15.70 -11.65
N SER A 29 8.17 15.98 -10.68
CA SER A 29 8.52 15.86 -9.26
C SER A 29 8.51 14.43 -8.69
N TYR A 30 7.96 13.44 -9.39
CA TYR A 30 7.95 12.06 -8.93
C TYR A 30 9.10 11.19 -9.46
N GLU A 31 9.87 11.68 -10.41
CA GLU A 31 11.19 11.14 -10.75
C GLU A 31 12.31 11.71 -9.87
N ALA A 32 11.96 12.37 -8.76
CA ALA A 32 12.95 12.84 -7.81
C ALA A 32 13.86 11.67 -7.44
N HIS A 33 15.13 11.81 -7.77
CA HIS A 33 16.15 10.86 -7.34
C HIS A 33 16.16 10.85 -5.81
N LEU A 34 15.63 9.78 -5.23
CA LEU A 34 15.82 9.57 -3.80
C LEU A 34 17.31 9.32 -3.57
N PRO A 35 17.88 9.83 -2.48
CA PRO A 35 19.26 9.53 -2.13
C PRO A 35 19.52 8.03 -2.09
N ASP A 36 20.63 7.58 -2.66
CA ASP A 36 21.01 6.16 -2.71
C ASP A 36 21.17 5.56 -1.30
N ASP A 37 21.54 6.39 -0.33
CA ASP A 37 21.71 6.02 1.07
C ASP A 37 20.42 6.12 1.91
N LEU A 38 19.27 6.39 1.29
CA LEU A 38 18.03 6.67 2.01
C LEU A 38 17.63 5.56 2.99
N SER A 39 17.80 4.29 2.62
CA SER A 39 17.45 3.14 3.46
C SER A 39 18.41 2.91 4.63
N SER A 40 19.67 3.37 4.52
CA SER A 40 20.71 3.16 5.52
C SER A 40 21.08 4.41 6.32
N HIS A 41 20.64 5.59 5.85
CA HIS A 41 21.01 6.85 6.50
C HIS A 41 20.35 6.97 7.88
N PRO A 42 21.14 7.18 8.96
CA PRO A 42 20.59 7.21 10.31
C PRO A 42 19.64 8.40 10.54
N ALA A 43 19.87 9.54 9.91
CA ALA A 43 19.05 10.73 10.02
C ALA A 43 18.10 10.85 8.82
N LEU A 44 17.00 10.10 8.81
CA LEU A 44 16.01 10.08 7.73
C LEU A 44 15.55 11.50 7.33
N CYS A 45 15.25 12.33 8.32
CA CYS A 45 14.66 13.66 8.09
C CYS A 45 15.65 14.71 7.58
N GLU A 46 16.94 14.39 7.45
CA GLU A 46 17.92 15.18 6.69
C GLU A 46 17.89 14.86 5.20
N ARG A 47 17.31 13.71 4.82
CA ARG A 47 17.22 13.22 3.43
C ARG A 47 15.86 13.41 2.81
N VAL A 48 14.80 13.48 3.62
CA VAL A 48 13.41 13.61 3.16
C VAL A 48 12.65 14.65 3.98
N PRO A 49 11.62 15.28 3.43
CA PRO A 49 10.92 16.39 4.06
C PRO A 49 9.95 15.95 5.17
N CYS A 50 10.45 15.44 6.29
CA CYS A 50 9.62 14.97 7.40
C CYS A 50 8.63 16.03 7.93
N ALA A 51 9.01 17.30 7.88
CA ALA A 51 8.13 18.39 8.31
C ALA A 51 6.84 18.52 7.49
N GLU A 52 6.83 18.03 6.24
CA GLU A 52 5.65 18.04 5.41
C GLU A 52 4.60 16.99 5.84
N VAL A 53 5.04 15.88 6.42
CA VAL A 53 4.15 14.83 6.94
C VAL A 53 3.90 14.94 8.43
N PHE A 54 4.68 15.79 9.11
CA PHE A 54 4.48 16.07 10.53
C PHE A 54 4.55 17.58 10.78
N PRO A 55 3.56 18.36 10.31
CA PRO A 55 3.52 19.79 10.53
C PRO A 55 3.43 20.10 12.04
N GLY A 56 4.27 21.00 12.52
CA GLY A 56 4.39 21.34 13.93
C GLY A 56 5.53 20.66 14.68
N ALA A 57 6.17 19.63 14.13
CA ALA A 57 7.42 19.11 14.66
C ALA A 57 8.55 20.11 14.43
N GLN A 58 9.35 20.32 15.49
CA GLN A 58 10.51 21.21 15.45
C GLN A 58 11.85 20.47 15.51
N ALA A 59 11.81 19.20 15.83
CA ALA A 59 12.95 18.31 15.78
C ALA A 59 12.56 16.88 15.50
N PHE A 60 13.50 16.13 14.96
CA PHE A 60 13.35 14.71 14.66
C PHE A 60 14.53 13.94 15.24
N SER A 61 14.30 12.74 15.76
CA SER A 61 15.36 11.85 16.21
C SER A 61 16.10 11.22 15.02
N PRO A 62 17.25 10.61 15.23
CA PRO A 62 17.76 9.58 14.33
C PRO A 62 16.75 8.41 14.20
N ARG A 63 16.93 7.56 13.19
CA ARG A 63 16.17 6.31 13.07
C ARG A 63 16.39 5.41 14.28
N MET A 64 15.34 4.82 14.77
CA MET A 64 15.36 3.85 15.88
C MET A 64 14.34 2.74 15.64
N GLY A 65 14.43 1.65 16.39
CA GLY A 65 13.48 0.56 16.36
C GLY A 65 13.72 -0.47 15.24
N GLN A 66 12.87 -1.50 15.24
CA GLN A 66 12.83 -2.59 14.26
C GLN A 66 11.36 -2.94 13.97
N PRO A 67 10.78 -2.54 12.83
CA PRO A 67 11.37 -1.76 11.74
C PRO A 67 11.67 -0.31 12.13
N PRO A 68 12.55 0.40 11.36
CA PRO A 68 13.00 1.74 11.71
C PRO A 68 11.88 2.79 11.63
N TYR A 69 11.93 3.73 12.58
CA TYR A 69 11.11 4.94 12.58
C TYR A 69 11.89 6.11 13.19
N VAL A 70 11.32 7.29 13.12
CA VAL A 70 11.86 8.54 13.67
C VAL A 70 10.81 9.14 14.60
N GLU A 71 11.23 9.64 15.77
CA GLU A 71 10.38 10.39 16.67
C GLU A 71 10.33 11.87 16.28
N ALA A 72 9.13 12.43 16.28
CA ALA A 72 8.86 13.83 16.01
C ALA A 72 8.58 14.58 17.31
N TYR A 73 9.30 15.69 17.56
CA TYR A 73 9.23 16.43 18.78
C TYR A 73 8.76 17.88 18.57
N GLY A 74 8.02 18.39 19.53
CA GLY A 74 7.64 19.81 19.63
C GLY A 74 8.78 20.72 20.04
N ALA A 75 8.43 21.95 20.42
CA ALA A 75 9.36 22.91 20.97
C ALA A 75 10.03 22.36 22.24
N ALA A 76 11.26 22.87 22.52
CA ALA A 76 11.87 22.61 23.79
C ALA A 76 11.03 23.26 24.92
N ASP A 77 10.89 22.56 26.04
CA ASP A 77 10.18 23.09 27.20
C ASP A 77 11.01 24.25 27.80
N PRO A 78 10.46 25.47 27.88
CA PRO A 78 11.17 26.60 28.46
C PRO A 78 11.52 26.41 29.95
N GLN A 79 10.75 25.57 30.67
CA GLN A 79 10.93 25.29 32.09
C GLN A 79 11.86 24.11 32.35
N GLN A 80 12.07 23.26 31.34
CA GLN A 80 12.95 22.09 31.41
C GLN A 80 13.87 22.05 30.17
N PRO A 81 14.94 22.85 30.14
CA PRO A 81 15.86 22.89 29.01
C PRO A 81 16.42 21.51 28.69
N GLY A 82 16.28 21.11 27.42
CA GLY A 82 16.66 19.76 26.93
C GLY A 82 15.52 18.74 26.85
N THR A 83 14.35 19.03 27.44
CA THR A 83 13.16 18.19 27.32
C THR A 83 12.28 18.69 26.15
N ARG A 84 11.85 17.78 25.30
CA ARG A 84 10.91 18.07 24.21
C ARG A 84 9.73 17.13 24.32
N GLN A 85 8.55 17.65 24.05
CA GLN A 85 7.35 16.81 24.00
C GLN A 85 7.39 15.94 22.76
N LEU A 86 7.24 14.62 22.94
CA LEU A 86 7.00 13.69 21.84
C LEU A 86 5.62 13.98 21.24
N LEU A 87 5.58 14.33 19.97
CA LEU A 87 4.34 14.56 19.22
C LEU A 87 3.88 13.31 18.46
N GLY A 88 4.82 12.47 18.02
CA GLY A 88 4.52 11.25 17.30
C GLY A 88 5.73 10.71 16.54
N TYR A 89 5.44 10.07 15.41
CA TYR A 89 6.40 9.24 14.69
C TYR A 89 6.35 9.52 13.20
N VAL A 90 7.50 9.44 12.55
CA VAL A 90 7.63 9.47 11.07
C VAL A 90 8.30 8.18 10.62
N MET A 91 7.78 7.57 9.56
CA MET A 91 8.29 6.33 9.02
C MET A 91 8.35 6.35 7.50
N LEU A 92 9.35 5.68 6.95
CA LEU A 92 9.48 5.44 5.52
C LEU A 92 8.94 4.05 5.21
N SER A 93 8.00 3.94 4.29
CA SER A 93 7.31 2.68 3.99
C SER A 93 8.25 1.54 3.59
N THR A 94 9.26 1.83 2.78
CA THR A 94 10.23 0.84 2.29
C THR A 94 11.20 0.32 3.35
N ASP A 95 11.23 0.91 4.54
CA ASP A 95 11.94 0.35 5.70
C ASP A 95 11.12 -0.77 6.37
N ILE A 96 9.84 -0.89 6.02
CA ILE A 96 8.85 -1.72 6.73
C ILE A 96 8.25 -2.79 5.83
N THR A 97 7.90 -2.41 4.60
CA THR A 97 7.25 -3.30 3.63
C THR A 97 7.74 -3.03 2.22
N ASP A 98 7.87 -4.09 1.44
CA ASP A 98 8.21 -4.05 0.01
C ASP A 98 6.99 -4.42 -0.85
N THR A 99 5.81 -3.95 -0.45
CA THR A 99 4.55 -4.24 -1.15
C THR A 99 4.60 -3.70 -2.58
N PRO A 100 4.58 -4.57 -3.61
CA PRO A 100 4.64 -4.12 -4.99
C PRO A 100 3.30 -3.53 -5.42
N ALA A 101 3.36 -2.42 -6.17
CA ALA A 101 2.21 -1.85 -6.85
C ALA A 101 2.11 -2.35 -8.30
N TYR A 102 1.31 -1.72 -9.15
CA TYR A 102 1.08 -2.17 -10.52
C TYR A 102 2.37 -2.28 -11.36
N SER A 103 3.33 -1.39 -11.14
CA SER A 103 4.64 -1.43 -11.81
C SER A 103 5.56 -2.56 -11.36
N GLY A 104 5.15 -3.35 -10.38
CA GLY A 104 6.01 -4.34 -9.72
C GLY A 104 7.03 -3.74 -8.74
N LYS A 105 6.98 -2.41 -8.53
CA LYS A 105 7.84 -1.69 -7.58
C LYS A 105 6.98 -1.08 -6.47
N PRO A 106 7.56 -0.90 -5.26
CA PRO A 106 6.83 -0.27 -4.17
C PRO A 106 6.60 1.23 -4.44
N VAL A 107 5.51 1.76 -3.90
CA VAL A 107 5.30 3.20 -3.77
C VAL A 107 6.02 3.67 -2.51
N VAL A 108 7.09 4.44 -2.69
CA VAL A 108 7.89 4.94 -1.57
C VAL A 108 7.15 6.08 -0.89
N THR A 109 6.69 5.84 0.33
CA THR A 109 5.79 6.75 1.04
C THR A 109 6.36 7.13 2.39
N LEU A 110 6.34 8.42 2.69
CA LEU A 110 6.66 8.99 4.00
C LEU A 110 5.34 9.19 4.76
N ILE A 111 5.28 8.69 5.99
CA ILE A 111 4.05 8.66 6.79
C ILE A 111 4.33 9.26 8.15
N GLY A 112 3.49 10.23 8.54
CA GLY A 112 3.46 10.82 9.88
C GLY A 112 2.29 10.28 10.70
N MET A 113 2.53 9.94 11.95
CA MET A 113 1.53 9.41 12.88
C MET A 113 1.73 10.08 14.24
N ASP A 114 0.67 10.59 14.86
CA ASP A 114 0.72 11.18 16.19
C ASP A 114 0.98 10.12 17.30
N ALA A 115 1.27 10.57 18.50
CA ALA A 115 1.51 9.70 19.65
C ALA A 115 0.27 8.87 20.07
N LYS A 116 -0.92 9.14 19.51
CA LYS A 116 -2.15 8.37 19.74
C LYS A 116 -2.44 7.37 18.62
N GLY A 117 -1.60 7.34 17.59
CA GLY A 117 -1.74 6.44 16.43
C GLY A 117 -2.67 6.97 15.34
N ARG A 118 -2.86 8.29 15.22
CA ARG A 118 -3.60 8.88 14.10
C ARG A 118 -2.65 9.36 13.03
N TYR A 119 -2.99 9.10 11.78
CA TYR A 119 -2.23 9.62 10.64
C TYR A 119 -2.36 11.14 10.57
N VAL A 120 -1.24 11.84 10.52
CA VAL A 120 -1.18 13.32 10.48
C VAL A 120 -0.62 13.87 9.18
N GLY A 121 0.04 13.03 8.39
CA GLY A 121 0.54 13.38 7.07
C GLY A 121 1.00 12.15 6.31
N ILE A 122 0.76 12.14 4.99
CA ILE A 122 1.21 11.05 4.11
C ILE A 122 1.68 11.68 2.80
N LYS A 123 2.92 11.40 2.43
CA LYS A 123 3.53 11.92 1.21
C LYS A 123 4.19 10.81 0.42
N VAL A 124 3.81 10.65 -0.84
CA VAL A 124 4.55 9.82 -1.78
C VAL A 124 5.84 10.54 -2.16
N LEU A 125 6.97 9.88 -1.97
CA LEU A 125 8.28 10.40 -2.35
C LEU A 125 8.69 9.93 -3.75
N LYS A 126 8.30 8.69 -4.11
CA LYS A 126 8.60 8.11 -5.41
C LYS A 126 7.62 6.98 -5.75
N HIS A 127 7.26 6.87 -7.00
CA HIS A 127 6.58 5.71 -7.57
C HIS A 127 6.99 5.50 -9.02
N SER A 128 6.74 4.32 -9.56
CA SER A 128 6.95 3.96 -10.97
C SER A 128 5.63 3.62 -11.66
N GLU A 129 4.51 4.03 -11.07
CA GLU A 129 3.19 3.71 -11.56
C GLU A 129 2.86 4.45 -12.85
N PRO A 130 2.30 3.80 -13.87
CA PRO A 130 2.01 4.42 -15.16
C PRO A 130 0.73 5.28 -15.13
N ILE A 131 0.24 5.68 -13.95
CA ILE A 131 -1.02 6.42 -13.79
C ILE A 131 -1.03 7.74 -14.55
N LEU A 132 0.10 8.45 -14.59
CA LEU A 132 0.22 9.70 -15.35
C LEU A 132 0.09 9.47 -16.86
N LEU A 133 0.60 8.33 -17.37
CA LEU A 133 0.47 7.95 -18.79
C LEU A 133 -0.98 7.62 -19.15
N LEU A 134 -1.79 7.21 -18.18
CA LEU A 134 -3.21 6.94 -18.34
C LEU A 134 -4.08 8.19 -18.15
N GLY A 135 -3.47 9.38 -18.01
CA GLY A 135 -4.16 10.65 -17.81
C GLY A 135 -4.73 10.85 -16.41
N ILE A 136 -4.34 10.03 -15.44
CA ILE A 136 -4.73 10.21 -14.03
C ILE A 136 -3.76 11.25 -13.43
N PRO A 137 -4.28 12.39 -12.93
CA PRO A 137 -3.40 13.41 -12.37
C PRO A 137 -2.80 12.93 -11.05
N GLU A 138 -1.57 13.35 -10.80
CA GLU A 138 -0.86 13.13 -9.52
C GLU A 138 -1.69 13.53 -8.30
N GLN A 139 -2.45 14.61 -8.43
CA GLN A 139 -3.36 15.08 -7.38
C GLN A 139 -4.36 14.01 -6.92
N ALA A 140 -4.72 13.05 -7.79
CA ALA A 140 -5.60 11.95 -7.41
C ALA A 140 -4.96 11.06 -6.33
N LEU A 141 -3.65 10.76 -6.44
CA LEU A 141 -2.93 9.98 -5.44
C LEU A 141 -2.74 10.76 -4.14
N ILE A 142 -2.49 12.08 -4.24
CA ILE A 142 -2.45 12.96 -3.06
C ILE A 142 -3.80 12.96 -2.35
N ASN A 143 -4.90 13.12 -3.08
CA ASN A 143 -6.25 13.12 -2.52
C ASN A 143 -6.59 11.76 -1.89
N PHE A 144 -6.16 10.65 -2.52
CA PHE A 144 -6.31 9.32 -1.94
C PHE A 144 -5.61 9.22 -0.58
N ASN A 145 -4.36 9.65 -0.49
CA ASN A 145 -3.60 9.63 0.76
C ASN A 145 -4.22 10.53 1.85
N ASN A 146 -4.78 11.66 1.47
CA ASN A 146 -5.41 12.59 2.40
C ASN A 146 -6.65 12.01 3.10
N GLN A 147 -7.27 10.97 2.55
CA GLN A 147 -8.40 10.29 3.19
C GLN A 147 -8.02 9.57 4.49
N TYR A 148 -6.72 9.31 4.71
CA TYR A 148 -6.24 8.67 5.94
C TYR A 148 -6.02 9.66 7.09
N LEU A 149 -5.91 10.96 6.79
CA LEU A 149 -5.64 11.96 7.82
C LEU A 149 -6.71 11.93 8.92
N GLY A 150 -6.27 11.84 10.16
CA GLY A 150 -7.12 11.71 11.34
C GLY A 150 -7.64 10.31 11.63
N LYS A 151 -7.56 9.36 10.68
CA LYS A 151 -7.90 7.95 10.94
C LYS A 151 -6.83 7.30 11.81
N SER A 152 -7.22 6.30 12.58
CA SER A 152 -6.34 5.58 13.49
C SER A 152 -5.70 4.37 12.82
N VAL A 153 -4.46 4.05 13.21
CA VAL A 153 -3.81 2.77 12.85
C VAL A 153 -4.51 1.53 13.43
N LYS A 154 -5.50 1.73 14.32
CA LYS A 154 -6.36 0.68 14.87
C LYS A 154 -7.62 0.45 14.03
N ASP A 155 -7.92 1.37 13.11
CA ASP A 155 -9.08 1.25 12.24
C ASP A 155 -8.80 0.23 11.14
N SER A 156 -9.80 -0.58 10.78
CA SER A 156 -9.76 -1.40 9.59
C SER A 156 -10.12 -0.52 8.39
N ILE A 157 -9.11 -0.12 7.60
CA ILE A 157 -9.30 0.77 6.45
C ILE A 157 -9.16 -0.02 5.16
N GLU A 158 -10.21 -0.02 4.34
CA GLU A 158 -10.23 -0.71 3.06
C GLU A 158 -10.58 0.23 1.90
N VAL A 159 -10.10 -0.10 0.72
CA VAL A 159 -10.46 0.61 -0.51
C VAL A 159 -11.88 0.20 -0.93
N GLY A 160 -12.78 1.16 -0.98
CA GLY A 160 -14.20 0.95 -1.31
C GLY A 160 -15.15 1.56 -0.28
N PRO A 161 -16.43 1.22 -0.33
CA PRO A 161 -17.41 1.78 0.58
C PRO A 161 -17.19 1.34 2.03
N SER A 162 -17.49 2.22 2.98
CA SER A 162 -17.50 1.86 4.40
C SER A 162 -18.56 0.80 4.69
N ARG A 163 -18.21 -0.14 5.57
CA ARG A 163 -19.10 -1.20 6.06
C ARG A 163 -19.15 -1.14 7.60
N PRO A 164 -20.04 -0.30 8.15
CA PRO A 164 -20.11 -0.08 9.60
C PRO A 164 -20.39 -1.37 10.39
N ASP A 165 -21.20 -2.28 9.84
CA ASP A 165 -21.55 -3.55 10.48
C ASP A 165 -20.32 -4.49 10.64
N GLU A 166 -19.30 -4.31 9.80
CA GLU A 166 -18.02 -5.03 9.86
C GLU A 166 -16.92 -4.21 10.53
N ASN A 167 -17.23 -3.00 11.00
CA ASN A 167 -16.27 -2.03 11.54
C ASN A 167 -15.15 -1.66 10.54
N ILE A 168 -15.51 -1.52 9.26
CA ILE A 168 -14.59 -1.16 8.18
C ILE A 168 -14.84 0.28 7.74
N LEU A 169 -13.78 1.07 7.74
CA LEU A 169 -13.76 2.42 7.18
C LEU A 169 -13.33 2.36 5.71
N GLY A 170 -14.20 2.82 4.82
CA GLY A 170 -13.89 2.92 3.41
C GLY A 170 -13.03 4.13 3.07
N VAL A 171 -12.21 3.97 2.03
CA VAL A 171 -11.54 5.06 1.32
C VAL A 171 -11.83 4.94 -0.17
N ASP A 172 -12.09 6.07 -0.82
CA ASP A 172 -12.47 6.08 -2.23
C ASP A 172 -11.31 5.63 -3.12
N ALA A 173 -11.61 4.75 -4.06
CA ALA A 173 -10.66 4.31 -5.06
C ALA A 173 -10.39 5.40 -6.11
N ILE A 174 -9.27 5.27 -6.84
CA ILE A 174 -8.98 6.06 -8.04
C ILE A 174 -9.37 5.23 -9.26
N SER A 175 -10.30 5.73 -10.07
CA SER A 175 -10.71 5.05 -11.31
C SER A 175 -9.50 4.85 -12.23
N GLY A 176 -9.29 3.61 -12.69
CA GLY A 176 -8.15 3.25 -13.54
C GLY A 176 -6.83 3.01 -12.80
N ALA A 177 -6.78 3.14 -11.45
CA ALA A 177 -5.58 2.89 -10.64
C ALA A 177 -5.83 1.93 -9.47
N THR A 178 -6.73 0.96 -9.63
CA THR A 178 -7.18 0.07 -8.55
C THR A 178 -6.01 -0.67 -7.87
N VAL A 179 -5.10 -1.25 -8.65
CA VAL A 179 -3.94 -1.98 -8.08
C VAL A 179 -3.04 -1.04 -7.28
N THR A 180 -2.77 0.16 -7.82
CA THR A 180 -1.94 1.17 -7.16
C THR A 180 -2.54 1.59 -5.81
N VAL A 181 -3.86 1.86 -5.75
CA VAL A 181 -4.48 2.30 -4.49
C VAL A 181 -4.62 1.16 -3.47
N ILE A 182 -4.83 -0.08 -3.91
CA ILE A 182 -4.81 -1.25 -3.02
C ILE A 182 -3.42 -1.43 -2.41
N ALA A 183 -2.37 -1.37 -3.23
CA ALA A 183 -0.99 -1.45 -2.74
C ALA A 183 -0.67 -0.29 -1.78
N GLN A 184 -1.09 0.93 -2.12
CA GLN A 184 -0.88 2.10 -1.26
C GLN A 184 -1.63 1.98 0.07
N ASN A 185 -2.87 1.46 0.07
CA ASN A 185 -3.60 1.15 1.30
C ASN A 185 -2.81 0.18 2.19
N GLN A 186 -2.29 -0.91 1.61
CA GLN A 186 -1.49 -1.88 2.34
C GLN A 186 -0.20 -1.26 2.90
N VAL A 187 0.50 -0.47 2.10
CA VAL A 187 1.72 0.24 2.50
C VAL A 187 1.46 1.13 3.72
N ILE A 188 0.39 1.93 3.69
CA ILE A 188 0.02 2.83 4.80
C ILE A 188 -0.35 2.03 6.05
N ALA A 189 -1.25 1.03 5.90
CA ALA A 189 -1.74 0.24 7.01
C ALA A 189 -0.64 -0.58 7.69
N LEU A 190 0.19 -1.29 6.91
CA LEU A 190 1.29 -2.11 7.42
C LEU A 190 2.34 -1.26 8.14
N SER A 191 2.72 -0.12 7.53
CA SER A 191 3.72 0.77 8.11
C SER A 191 3.24 1.37 9.42
N GLY A 192 2.03 1.93 9.45
CA GLY A 192 1.45 2.50 10.66
C GLY A 192 1.31 1.48 11.78
N ALA A 193 0.78 0.29 11.47
CA ALA A 193 0.60 -0.77 12.46
C ALA A 193 1.93 -1.31 13.01
N ALA A 194 2.98 -1.41 12.18
CA ALA A 194 4.28 -1.89 12.61
C ALA A 194 4.93 -0.93 13.62
N VAL A 195 4.94 0.36 13.32
CA VAL A 195 5.50 1.39 14.22
C VAL A 195 4.61 1.55 15.46
N ALA A 196 3.28 1.52 15.32
CA ALA A 196 2.38 1.63 16.46
C ALA A 196 2.52 0.49 17.47
N ARG A 197 2.87 -0.74 17.03
CA ARG A 197 3.20 -1.84 17.94
C ARG A 197 4.48 -1.59 18.72
N GLN A 198 5.53 -1.08 18.07
CA GLN A 198 6.78 -0.73 18.75
C GLN A 198 6.62 0.42 19.73
N ALA A 199 5.81 1.42 19.36
CA ALA A 199 5.51 2.57 20.19
C ALA A 199 4.54 2.25 21.36
N GLY A 200 4.04 1.00 21.46
CA GLY A 200 3.08 0.60 22.49
C GLY A 200 1.67 1.17 22.31
N ILE A 201 1.35 1.73 21.14
CA ILE A 201 0.02 2.26 20.80
C ILE A 201 -0.96 1.12 20.51
N ILE A 202 -0.47 0.07 19.84
CA ILE A 202 -1.19 -1.19 19.63
C ILE A 202 -0.56 -2.21 20.56
N GLU A 203 -1.37 -2.71 21.50
CA GLU A 203 -0.91 -3.80 22.36
C GLU A 203 -0.62 -5.04 21.53
N PRO A 204 0.47 -5.75 21.84
CA PRO A 204 0.72 -7.03 21.19
C PRO A 204 -0.43 -7.98 21.53
N THR A 205 -1.14 -8.42 20.51
CA THR A 205 -2.14 -9.48 20.68
C THR A 205 -1.39 -10.70 21.21
N LYS A 206 -1.61 -11.09 22.44
CA LYS A 206 -1.17 -12.39 22.98
C LYS A 206 -1.94 -13.48 22.23
N ARG A 207 -1.53 -13.76 21.00
CA ARG A 207 -1.92 -15.02 20.36
C ARG A 207 -1.07 -16.09 21.02
N GLU A 208 -1.71 -17.02 21.67
CA GLU A 208 -1.04 -18.28 21.99
C GLU A 208 -0.43 -18.81 20.71
N ALA A 209 0.83 -19.23 20.78
CA ALA A 209 1.51 -19.80 19.63
C ALA A 209 0.63 -20.92 19.08
N ALA A 210 0.24 -20.83 17.82
CA ALA A 210 -0.55 -21.86 17.16
C ALA A 210 0.20 -23.17 17.32
N ARG A 211 -0.38 -24.12 18.07
CA ARG A 211 0.21 -25.41 18.29
C ARG A 211 -0.45 -26.39 17.34
N TYR A 212 0.29 -26.84 16.34
CA TYR A 212 -0.19 -27.89 15.47
C TYR A 212 -0.31 -29.19 16.28
N VAL A 213 -1.52 -29.71 16.38
CA VAL A 213 -1.78 -31.03 17.01
C VAL A 213 -2.03 -32.00 15.87
N VAL A 214 -1.05 -32.88 15.63
CA VAL A 214 -1.19 -33.97 14.64
C VAL A 214 -2.28 -34.91 15.15
N LYS A 215 -3.44 -34.90 14.49
CA LYS A 215 -4.56 -35.78 14.80
C LYS A 215 -4.52 -37.09 14.00
N ASN A 216 -3.75 -37.13 12.92
CA ASN A 216 -3.67 -38.26 11.96
C ASN A 216 -5.07 -38.78 11.52
N LYS A 217 -6.06 -37.90 11.53
CA LYS A 217 -7.41 -38.22 11.10
C LYS A 217 -7.53 -38.15 9.60
N GLN A 218 -8.05 -39.20 8.98
CA GLN A 218 -8.53 -39.13 7.61
C GLN A 218 -9.97 -38.63 7.62
N TYR A 219 -10.22 -37.60 6.83
CA TYR A 219 -11.53 -37.02 6.64
C TYR A 219 -12.13 -37.48 5.32
N SER A 220 -13.43 -37.77 5.30
CA SER A 220 -14.18 -37.93 4.06
C SER A 220 -14.31 -36.59 3.32
N TRP A 221 -14.62 -36.64 2.03
CA TRP A 221 -14.86 -35.44 1.23
C TRP A 221 -15.95 -34.55 1.83
N ASP A 222 -17.06 -35.13 2.25
CA ASP A 222 -18.17 -34.40 2.87
C ASP A 222 -17.78 -33.73 4.18
N GLU A 223 -16.92 -34.38 5.00
CA GLU A 223 -16.37 -33.74 6.21
C GLU A 223 -15.47 -32.56 5.88
N LEU A 224 -14.62 -32.67 4.84
CA LEU A 224 -13.74 -31.57 4.41
C LEU A 224 -14.54 -30.36 3.91
N VAL A 225 -15.59 -30.60 3.12
CA VAL A 225 -16.51 -29.55 2.67
C VAL A 225 -17.22 -28.89 3.85
N LYS A 226 -17.76 -29.70 4.77
CA LYS A 226 -18.48 -29.21 5.95
C LYS A 226 -17.60 -28.42 6.90
N LEU A 227 -16.31 -28.77 7.00
CA LEU A 227 -15.31 -28.04 7.77
C LEU A 227 -14.82 -26.76 7.08
N GLY A 228 -15.19 -26.56 5.82
CA GLY A 228 -14.65 -25.45 5.01
C GLY A 228 -13.16 -25.59 4.69
N ALA A 229 -12.62 -26.81 4.84
CA ALA A 229 -11.21 -27.11 4.54
C ALA A 229 -10.93 -27.11 3.03
N VAL A 230 -11.96 -27.32 2.23
CA VAL A 230 -11.95 -27.16 0.77
C VAL A 230 -13.02 -26.16 0.34
N GLN A 231 -12.67 -25.34 -0.64
CA GLN A 231 -13.54 -24.32 -1.21
C GLN A 231 -13.91 -24.68 -2.63
N GLN A 232 -15.11 -24.29 -3.07
CA GLN A 232 -15.58 -24.51 -4.43
C GLN A 232 -15.65 -23.20 -5.19
N LEU A 233 -15.02 -23.16 -6.36
CA LEU A 233 -15.25 -22.14 -7.38
C LEU A 233 -16.10 -22.73 -8.48
N ARG A 234 -17.28 -22.15 -8.75
CA ARG A 234 -18.18 -22.57 -9.82
C ARG A 234 -18.49 -21.37 -10.71
N VAL A 235 -18.05 -21.42 -11.96
CA VAL A 235 -18.30 -20.41 -12.98
C VAL A 235 -19.37 -20.92 -13.93
N LYS A 236 -20.45 -20.18 -14.11
CA LYS A 236 -21.50 -20.50 -15.04
C LYS A 236 -21.17 -20.03 -16.46
N PRO A 237 -21.64 -20.69 -17.53
CA PRO A 237 -21.40 -20.25 -18.91
C PRO A 237 -21.80 -18.80 -19.17
N GLU A 238 -22.91 -18.34 -18.60
CA GLU A 238 -23.40 -16.97 -18.78
C GLU A 238 -22.44 -15.91 -18.20
N GLN A 239 -21.63 -16.26 -17.20
CA GLN A 239 -20.65 -15.35 -16.58
C GLN A 239 -19.46 -15.10 -17.50
N VAL A 240 -19.26 -15.94 -18.51
CA VAL A 240 -18.19 -15.84 -19.52
C VAL A 240 -18.72 -15.55 -20.91
N GLY A 241 -19.97 -15.12 -21.02
CA GLY A 241 -20.60 -14.74 -22.30
C GLY A 241 -21.00 -15.90 -23.19
N GLN A 242 -21.14 -17.11 -22.64
CA GLN A 242 -21.64 -18.28 -23.35
C GLN A 242 -23.14 -18.52 -23.11
N GLU A 243 -23.75 -19.30 -23.97
CA GLU A 243 -25.15 -19.68 -23.80
C GLU A 243 -25.33 -20.51 -22.52
N ARG A 244 -26.51 -20.34 -21.91
CA ARG A 244 -26.88 -21.04 -20.69
C ARG A 244 -26.90 -22.56 -20.93
N SER A 245 -26.12 -23.28 -20.13
CA SER A 245 -26.16 -24.75 -20.09
C SER A 245 -26.51 -25.24 -18.68
N GLY A 246 -26.91 -26.49 -18.57
CA GLY A 246 -27.21 -27.12 -17.27
C GLY A 246 -25.94 -27.38 -16.43
N GLU A 247 -24.77 -27.34 -17.07
CA GLU A 247 -23.51 -27.66 -16.43
C GLU A 247 -22.63 -26.38 -16.20
N PRO A 248 -21.76 -26.35 -15.19
CA PRO A 248 -20.85 -25.24 -14.99
C PRO A 248 -19.81 -25.20 -16.12
N PHE A 249 -19.40 -23.99 -16.49
CA PHE A 249 -18.26 -23.76 -17.39
C PHE A 249 -16.93 -24.18 -16.74
N ILE A 250 -16.78 -23.84 -15.46
CA ILE A 250 -15.65 -24.29 -14.61
C ILE A 250 -16.22 -24.71 -13.26
N GLU A 251 -15.76 -25.83 -12.77
CA GLU A 251 -15.97 -26.27 -11.40
C GLU A 251 -14.63 -26.73 -10.83
N LEU A 252 -14.15 -25.98 -9.84
CA LEU A 252 -12.87 -26.23 -9.17
C LEU A 252 -13.09 -26.36 -7.68
N TRP A 253 -12.37 -27.29 -7.07
CA TRP A 253 -12.24 -27.41 -5.64
C TRP A 253 -10.77 -27.21 -5.27
N PHE A 254 -10.51 -26.41 -4.25
CA PHE A 254 -9.16 -26.09 -3.80
C PHE A 254 -9.09 -26.02 -2.28
N GLY A 255 -7.91 -26.29 -1.75
CA GLY A 255 -7.62 -26.24 -0.32
C GLY A 255 -6.11 -26.33 -0.10
N ASP A 256 -5.64 -25.90 1.06
CA ASP A 256 -4.22 -25.93 1.41
C ASP A 256 -3.76 -27.37 1.66
N LEU A 257 -3.19 -28.00 0.66
CA LEU A 257 -2.70 -29.38 0.72
C LEU A 257 -1.43 -29.53 1.58
N ASN A 258 -0.79 -28.45 1.99
CA ASN A 258 0.32 -28.50 2.93
C ASN A 258 -0.16 -28.92 4.34
N HIS A 259 -1.45 -28.69 4.65
CA HIS A 259 -2.01 -29.15 5.89
C HIS A 259 -2.07 -30.68 5.90
N PRO A 260 -1.35 -31.37 6.81
CA PRO A 260 -1.19 -32.83 6.76
C PRO A 260 -2.49 -33.62 6.78
N ASP A 261 -3.50 -33.18 7.54
CA ASP A 261 -4.78 -33.87 7.61
C ASP A 261 -5.57 -33.70 6.31
N LEU A 262 -5.50 -32.51 5.67
CA LEU A 262 -6.15 -32.26 4.38
C LEU A 262 -5.39 -32.97 3.25
N GLY A 263 -4.09 -32.73 3.14
CA GLY A 263 -3.28 -33.33 2.07
C GLY A 263 -3.34 -34.86 2.07
N ARG A 264 -3.28 -35.50 3.25
CA ARG A 264 -3.43 -36.95 3.36
C ARG A 264 -4.82 -37.44 3.04
N SER A 265 -5.85 -36.68 3.42
CA SER A 265 -7.24 -37.05 3.14
C SER A 265 -7.58 -36.97 1.65
N VAL A 266 -7.03 -35.98 0.95
CA VAL A 266 -7.27 -35.74 -0.48
C VAL A 266 -6.36 -36.61 -1.36
N LEU A 267 -5.06 -36.61 -1.09
CA LEU A 267 -4.06 -37.27 -1.93
C LEU A 267 -3.75 -38.72 -1.52
N GLY A 268 -4.10 -39.09 -0.30
CA GLY A 268 -3.58 -40.29 0.37
C GLY A 268 -2.14 -40.13 0.88
N GLN A 269 -1.76 -40.98 1.82
CA GLN A 269 -0.47 -40.87 2.54
C GLN A 269 0.73 -40.82 1.58
N ARG A 270 0.83 -41.76 0.64
CA ARG A 270 1.98 -41.89 -0.26
C ARG A 270 2.17 -40.68 -1.18
N SER A 271 1.08 -40.15 -1.74
CA SER A 271 1.12 -39.00 -2.64
C SER A 271 1.45 -37.74 -1.87
N PHE A 272 0.90 -37.58 -0.66
CA PHE A 272 1.20 -36.48 0.23
C PHE A 272 2.68 -36.47 0.61
N ASP A 273 3.25 -37.59 1.05
CA ASP A 273 4.66 -37.68 1.41
C ASP A 273 5.59 -37.35 0.24
N ASN A 274 5.22 -37.79 -0.97
CA ASN A 274 5.95 -37.44 -2.21
C ASN A 274 5.85 -35.95 -2.55
N LEU A 275 4.69 -35.35 -2.35
CA LEU A 275 4.49 -33.90 -2.51
C LEU A 275 5.40 -33.12 -1.58
N ILE A 276 5.29 -33.37 -0.29
CA ILE A 276 6.05 -32.66 0.76
C ILE A 276 7.57 -32.84 0.58
N SER A 277 8.02 -34.03 0.15
CA SER A 277 9.45 -34.28 -0.07
C SER A 277 10.07 -33.45 -1.20
N LYS A 278 9.26 -32.87 -2.09
CA LYS A 278 9.70 -32.03 -3.22
C LYS A 278 9.54 -30.54 -2.97
N MET A 279 8.89 -30.14 -1.89
CA MET A 279 8.62 -28.75 -1.55
C MET A 279 9.77 -28.14 -0.77
N HIS A 280 10.01 -26.86 -1.00
CA HIS A 280 10.96 -26.07 -0.22
C HIS A 280 10.22 -25.28 0.87
N PRO A 281 10.94 -24.81 1.91
CA PRO A 281 10.33 -23.94 2.91
C PRO A 281 9.69 -22.70 2.25
N GLY A 282 8.40 -22.52 2.49
CA GLY A 282 7.61 -21.41 1.90
C GLY A 282 6.79 -21.79 0.65
N ASP A 283 6.99 -22.98 0.07
CA ASP A 283 6.14 -23.45 -1.03
C ASP A 283 4.74 -23.82 -0.52
N HIS A 284 3.73 -23.62 -1.37
CA HIS A 284 2.34 -23.98 -1.11
C HIS A 284 1.78 -24.84 -2.24
N ALA A 285 1.03 -25.87 -1.89
CA ALA A 285 0.26 -26.70 -2.79
C ALA A 285 -1.24 -26.56 -2.50
N PHE A 286 -2.02 -26.35 -3.55
CA PHE A 286 -3.48 -26.17 -3.47
C PHE A 286 -4.21 -27.17 -4.33
#